data_965e29a9200371455ed194a6b0dee7cf
#
_entry.id   965e29a9200371455ed194a6b0dee7cf
#
_cell.length_a   1.000
_cell.length_b   1.000
_cell.length_c   1.000
_cell.angle_alpha   90.00
_cell.angle_beta   90.00
_cell.angle_gamma   90.00
#
_symmetry.space_group_name_H-M   'P 1'
#
loop_
_entity.id
_entity.type
_entity.pdbx_description
1 polymer ?
#
loop_
_entity_poly.entity_id
_entity_poly.type
_entity_poly.pdbx_seq_one_letter_code
_entity_poly.pdbx_strand_id
1 'polypeptide(L)'
;MKLFITLSIICLCWIVLAQSCMRFRTSDSDAQIDFAKHNVPFKAEYFTTGNTTIHYVVSGNDSTLPTLFFIHGSPGSWDAFDKYLQDSQLLRKYRMISIDRPGFGYSEFGNAQNLNDQAAEITEVLRHIQNGRPICLIGHSLGGPMVVKLASLNTTLPITNLVILAGSVDPAEEKPESWRAPLDRTPLRFLVPGAMRPSNAELLMFKQDVQEMPADLAKVTCRVLIMHGTVDDFVPPGNALYAQKHLTHAKEVQLVWFEGQRHFIPWEKFTDIRDALLQLNMNP
;
A
#
# COMPACT_ATOMS: atom_id res chain seq x y z
N MET A 1 -12.42 -44.98 -8.94
CA MET A 1 -11.32 -44.58 -9.85
C MET A 1 -11.65 -43.32 -10.66
N LYS A 2 -12.75 -43.27 -11.47
CA LYS A 2 -13.11 -42.08 -12.29
C LYS A 2 -13.27 -40.80 -11.46
N LEU A 3 -14.02 -40.85 -10.34
CA LEU A 3 -14.23 -39.68 -9.46
C LEU A 3 -12.90 -39.14 -8.90
N PHE A 4 -12.01 -40.00 -8.46
CA PHE A 4 -10.69 -39.60 -7.94
C PHE A 4 -9.86 -38.88 -9.03
N ILE A 5 -9.82 -39.45 -10.24
CA ILE A 5 -9.12 -38.84 -11.38
C ILE A 5 -9.71 -37.42 -11.69
N THR A 6 -11.04 -37.35 -11.74
CA THR A 6 -11.71 -36.03 -12.00
C THR A 6 -11.37 -34.98 -10.92
N LEU A 7 -11.43 -35.34 -9.63
CA LEU A 7 -11.06 -34.45 -8.53
C LEU A 7 -9.59 -34.04 -8.61
N SER A 8 -8.69 -34.95 -8.95
CA SER A 8 -7.26 -34.64 -9.11
C SER A 8 -7.01 -33.67 -10.26
N ILE A 9 -7.72 -33.81 -11.38
CA ILE A 9 -7.62 -32.90 -12.53
C ILE A 9 -8.14 -31.51 -12.13
N ILE A 10 -9.30 -31.43 -11.47
CA ILE A 10 -9.86 -30.15 -10.99
C ILE A 10 -8.89 -29.45 -10.04
N CYS A 11 -8.31 -30.18 -9.09
CA CYS A 11 -7.33 -29.65 -8.15
C CYS A 11 -6.07 -29.13 -8.87
N LEU A 12 -5.56 -29.87 -9.84
CA LEU A 12 -4.40 -29.45 -10.63
C LEU A 12 -4.70 -28.20 -11.46
N CYS A 13 -5.86 -28.16 -12.13
CA CYS A 13 -6.31 -26.98 -12.89
C CYS A 13 -6.45 -25.76 -11.97
N TRP A 14 -7.01 -25.94 -10.78
CA TRP A 14 -7.09 -24.88 -9.78
C TRP A 14 -5.70 -24.36 -9.36
N ILE A 15 -4.77 -25.26 -9.04
CA ILE A 15 -3.41 -24.87 -8.66
C ILE A 15 -2.74 -24.08 -9.79
N VAL A 16 -2.83 -24.54 -11.04
CA VAL A 16 -2.26 -23.84 -12.18
C VAL A 16 -2.87 -22.46 -12.32
N LEU A 17 -4.20 -22.35 -12.29
CA LEU A 17 -4.92 -21.07 -12.38
C LEU A 17 -4.53 -20.12 -11.24
N ALA A 18 -4.58 -20.60 -10.01
CA ALA A 18 -4.28 -19.80 -8.81
C ALA A 18 -2.84 -19.29 -8.79
N GLN A 19 -1.88 -20.06 -9.32
CA GLN A 19 -0.47 -19.68 -9.30
C GLN A 19 -0.05 -18.81 -10.50
N SER A 20 -0.72 -18.93 -11.64
CA SER A 20 -0.33 -18.20 -12.87
C SER A 20 -1.12 -16.92 -13.08
N CYS A 21 -2.43 -16.91 -12.84
CA CYS A 21 -3.31 -15.82 -13.25
C CYS A 21 -3.70 -14.85 -12.11
N MET A 22 -3.64 -15.28 -10.84
CA MET A 22 -4.16 -14.48 -9.71
C MET A 22 -3.04 -13.77 -8.95
N ARG A 23 -2.15 -13.08 -9.65
CA ARG A 23 -1.03 -12.35 -9.02
C ARG A 23 -1.36 -10.91 -8.67
N PHE A 24 -2.47 -10.36 -9.19
CA PHE A 24 -2.92 -8.98 -9.00
C PHE A 24 -1.81 -7.96 -9.23
N ARG A 25 -1.25 -7.95 -10.43
CA ARG A 25 -0.23 -7.00 -10.85
C ARG A 25 -0.29 -6.80 -12.36
N THR A 26 -0.12 -5.56 -12.79
CA THR A 26 0.01 -5.18 -14.20
C THR A 26 1.48 -5.27 -14.61
N SER A 27 1.76 -5.83 -15.80
CA SER A 27 3.14 -5.86 -16.32
C SER A 27 3.62 -4.47 -16.75
N ASP A 28 4.94 -4.22 -16.65
CA ASP A 28 5.54 -2.95 -17.07
C ASP A 28 5.24 -2.64 -18.53
N SER A 29 5.22 -3.67 -19.39
CA SER A 29 4.91 -3.52 -20.81
C SER A 29 3.44 -3.13 -21.04
N ASP A 30 2.50 -3.74 -20.32
CA ASP A 30 1.08 -3.41 -20.46
C ASP A 30 0.80 -2.01 -19.87
N ALA A 31 1.43 -1.67 -18.76
CA ALA A 31 1.37 -0.35 -18.17
C ALA A 31 1.93 0.72 -19.10
N GLN A 32 3.09 0.48 -19.71
CA GLN A 32 3.69 1.41 -20.69
C GLN A 32 2.74 1.69 -21.86
N ILE A 33 2.05 0.66 -22.36
CA ILE A 33 1.06 0.81 -23.43
C ILE A 33 -0.15 1.62 -22.94
N ASP A 34 -0.63 1.36 -21.74
CA ASP A 34 -1.82 2.03 -21.20
C ASP A 34 -1.56 3.50 -20.90
N PHE A 35 -0.45 3.83 -20.24
CA PHE A 35 -0.06 5.21 -19.96
C PHE A 35 0.20 6.01 -21.25
N ALA A 36 0.79 5.36 -22.26
CA ALA A 36 1.01 6.00 -23.57
C ALA A 36 -0.29 6.40 -24.26
N LYS A 37 -1.39 5.62 -24.14
CA LYS A 37 -2.71 5.99 -24.68
C LYS A 37 -3.25 7.29 -24.09
N HIS A 38 -2.89 7.57 -22.84
CA HIS A 38 -3.30 8.78 -22.12
C HIS A 38 -2.26 9.92 -22.21
N ASN A 39 -1.18 9.74 -22.99
CA ASN A 39 -0.05 10.66 -23.10
C ASN A 39 0.61 10.96 -21.74
N VAL A 40 0.65 9.98 -20.83
CA VAL A 40 1.29 10.09 -19.53
C VAL A 40 2.67 9.43 -19.57
N PRO A 41 3.74 10.15 -19.22
CA PRO A 41 5.05 9.54 -19.05
C PRO A 41 5.04 8.49 -17.95
N PHE A 42 5.56 7.31 -18.26
CA PHE A 42 5.64 6.17 -17.35
C PHE A 42 7.04 5.59 -17.36
N LYS A 43 7.56 5.26 -16.18
CA LYS A 43 8.83 4.58 -16.02
C LYS A 43 8.75 3.56 -14.91
N ALA A 44 9.01 2.30 -15.22
CA ALA A 44 9.21 1.24 -14.22
C ALA A 44 10.68 1.19 -13.83
N GLU A 45 10.94 1.10 -12.54
CA GLU A 45 12.27 1.12 -11.94
C GLU A 45 12.43 -0.03 -10.93
N TYR A 46 13.67 -0.47 -10.80
CA TYR A 46 14.06 -1.50 -9.83
C TYR A 46 15.22 -0.97 -8.99
N PHE A 47 15.05 -0.99 -7.66
CA PHE A 47 16.09 -0.58 -6.72
C PHE A 47 16.48 -1.75 -5.82
N THR A 48 17.75 -2.09 -5.80
CA THR A 48 18.27 -3.18 -4.95
C THR A 48 18.87 -2.62 -3.68
N THR A 49 18.39 -3.09 -2.54
CA THR A 49 18.93 -2.80 -1.22
C THR A 49 19.19 -4.11 -0.48
N GLY A 50 20.44 -4.31 -0.07
CA GLY A 50 20.85 -5.61 0.49
C GLY A 50 20.62 -6.75 -0.51
N ASN A 51 19.76 -7.70 -0.13
CA ASN A 51 19.39 -8.84 -0.97
C ASN A 51 17.98 -8.70 -1.58
N THR A 52 17.31 -7.58 -1.38
CA THR A 52 15.95 -7.34 -1.85
C THR A 52 15.94 -6.37 -3.02
N THR A 53 15.23 -6.73 -4.08
CA THR A 53 14.97 -5.83 -5.21
C THR A 53 13.53 -5.35 -5.13
N ILE A 54 13.37 -4.03 -5.08
CA ILE A 54 12.07 -3.36 -4.96
C ILE A 54 11.73 -2.70 -6.29
N HIS A 55 10.55 -3.02 -6.77
CA HIS A 55 9.96 -2.42 -7.96
C HIS A 55 9.10 -1.22 -7.59
N TYR A 56 9.19 -0.16 -8.36
CA TYR A 56 8.30 1.00 -8.27
C TYR A 56 8.13 1.65 -9.64
N VAL A 57 7.05 2.39 -9.78
CA VAL A 57 6.77 3.14 -11.01
C VAL A 57 6.76 4.63 -10.74
N VAL A 58 7.18 5.38 -11.73
CA VAL A 58 7.18 6.86 -11.72
C VAL A 58 6.29 7.35 -12.86
N SER A 59 5.37 8.25 -12.55
CA SER A 59 4.62 8.99 -13.55
C SER A 59 4.90 10.50 -13.47
N GLY A 60 4.86 11.16 -14.63
CA GLY A 60 5.29 12.55 -14.77
C GLY A 60 6.80 12.69 -14.96
N ASN A 61 7.19 13.76 -15.70
CA ASN A 61 8.59 14.00 -16.07
C ASN A 61 9.26 15.09 -15.25
N ASP A 62 8.51 15.86 -14.45
CA ASP A 62 9.06 17.00 -13.74
C ASP A 62 9.59 16.58 -12.36
N SER A 63 10.90 16.38 -12.28
CA SER A 63 11.59 16.04 -11.04
C SER A 63 11.70 17.22 -10.06
N THR A 64 11.28 18.43 -10.43
CA THR A 64 11.31 19.60 -9.55
C THR A 64 10.06 19.74 -8.68
N LEU A 65 9.02 18.96 -8.97
CA LEU A 65 7.76 18.95 -8.24
C LEU A 65 7.87 18.16 -6.92
N PRO A 66 7.00 18.48 -5.92
CA PRO A 66 6.81 17.64 -4.75
C PRO A 66 6.37 16.23 -5.15
N THR A 67 6.68 15.25 -4.30
CA THR A 67 6.39 13.83 -4.59
C THR A 67 5.16 13.35 -3.84
N LEU A 68 4.21 12.71 -4.55
CA LEU A 68 3.22 11.81 -3.96
C LEU A 68 3.75 10.38 -4.04
N PHE A 69 3.90 9.71 -2.91
CA PHE A 69 4.40 8.35 -2.82
C PHE A 69 3.30 7.43 -2.31
N PHE A 70 2.84 6.52 -3.18
CA PHE A 70 1.69 5.64 -2.94
C PHE A 70 2.13 4.25 -2.48
N ILE A 71 1.46 3.73 -1.45
CA ILE A 71 1.73 2.43 -0.82
C ILE A 71 0.42 1.63 -0.75
N HIS A 72 0.36 0.52 -1.48
CA HIS A 72 -0.82 -0.33 -1.58
C HIS A 72 -1.11 -1.12 -0.30
N GLY A 73 -2.33 -1.63 -0.19
CA GLY A 73 -2.80 -2.56 0.85
C GLY A 73 -2.35 -4.01 0.64
N SER A 74 -3.07 -4.97 1.22
CA SER A 74 -2.76 -6.39 1.12
C SER A 74 -4.01 -7.22 0.82
N PRO A 75 -4.02 -8.02 -0.27
CA PRO A 75 -3.02 -8.04 -1.34
C PRO A 75 -3.06 -6.79 -2.21
N GLY A 76 -1.99 -6.49 -2.92
CA GLY A 76 -1.94 -5.37 -3.83
C GLY A 76 -0.63 -5.28 -4.61
N SER A 77 -0.54 -4.29 -5.46
CA SER A 77 0.67 -3.86 -6.17
C SER A 77 0.59 -2.38 -6.51
N TRP A 78 1.60 -1.84 -7.16
CA TRP A 78 1.67 -0.44 -7.54
C TRP A 78 0.44 0.06 -8.32
N ASP A 79 -0.18 -0.81 -9.12
CA ASP A 79 -1.33 -0.48 -9.98
C ASP A 79 -2.65 -0.24 -9.21
N ALA A 80 -2.66 -0.45 -7.90
CA ALA A 80 -3.76 -0.03 -7.04
C ALA A 80 -4.06 1.48 -7.15
N PHE A 81 -3.06 2.26 -7.57
CA PHE A 81 -3.14 3.72 -7.72
C PHE A 81 -2.99 4.20 -9.17
N ASP A 82 -3.16 3.34 -10.17
CA ASP A 82 -3.00 3.63 -11.60
C ASP A 82 -3.79 4.86 -12.04
N LYS A 83 -5.04 5.00 -11.60
CA LYS A 83 -5.89 6.16 -11.86
C LYS A 83 -5.30 7.49 -11.38
N TYR A 84 -4.66 7.48 -10.20
CA TYR A 84 -4.00 8.67 -9.65
C TYR A 84 -2.76 9.01 -10.47
N LEU A 85 -1.96 8.00 -10.78
CA LEU A 85 -0.73 8.14 -11.57
C LEU A 85 -0.98 8.68 -12.99
N GLN A 86 -2.20 8.53 -13.50
CA GLN A 86 -2.61 9.01 -14.82
C GLN A 86 -3.44 10.32 -14.76
N ASP A 87 -3.76 10.81 -13.56
CA ASP A 87 -4.59 12.02 -13.43
C ASP A 87 -3.84 13.29 -13.83
N SER A 88 -4.35 13.96 -14.88
CA SER A 88 -3.70 15.13 -15.46
C SER A 88 -3.64 16.35 -14.52
N GLN A 89 -4.51 16.43 -13.50
CA GLN A 89 -4.48 17.50 -12.52
C GLN A 89 -3.39 17.28 -11.49
N LEU A 90 -3.25 16.03 -11.01
CA LEU A 90 -2.15 15.65 -10.10
C LEU A 90 -0.80 15.77 -10.80
N LEU A 91 -0.67 15.32 -12.06
CA LEU A 91 0.56 15.40 -12.86
C LEU A 91 1.08 16.82 -13.07
N ARG A 92 0.20 17.83 -13.08
CA ARG A 92 0.61 19.25 -13.15
C ARG A 92 1.21 19.77 -11.85
N LYS A 93 0.96 19.10 -10.73
CA LYS A 93 1.33 19.59 -9.39
C LYS A 93 2.35 18.71 -8.69
N TYR A 94 2.42 17.44 -9.07
CA TYR A 94 3.20 16.44 -8.37
C TYR A 94 3.96 15.51 -9.32
N ARG A 95 5.13 15.08 -8.89
CA ARG A 95 5.76 13.84 -9.32
C ARG A 95 5.11 12.70 -8.55
N MET A 96 4.68 11.64 -9.21
CA MET A 96 3.99 10.54 -8.55
C MET A 96 4.77 9.25 -8.66
N ILE A 97 4.86 8.52 -7.55
CA ILE A 97 5.56 7.25 -7.43
C ILE A 97 4.65 6.26 -6.72
N SER A 98 4.51 5.07 -7.26
CA SER A 98 3.80 3.97 -6.61
C SER A 98 4.72 2.75 -6.52
N ILE A 99 4.78 2.13 -5.35
CA ILE A 99 5.71 1.03 -5.06
C ILE A 99 4.97 -0.30 -4.97
N ASP A 100 5.63 -1.37 -5.41
CA ASP A 100 5.31 -2.71 -4.95
C ASP A 100 5.97 -2.93 -3.59
N ARG A 101 5.19 -3.14 -2.54
CA ARG A 101 5.75 -3.43 -1.21
C ARG A 101 6.57 -4.74 -1.24
N PRO A 102 7.63 -4.88 -0.44
CA PRO A 102 8.40 -6.12 -0.33
C PRO A 102 7.52 -7.35 -0.17
N GLY A 103 7.72 -8.36 -1.03
CA GLY A 103 6.91 -9.58 -1.09
C GLY A 103 5.70 -9.52 -2.03
N PHE A 104 5.39 -8.36 -2.62
CA PHE A 104 4.24 -8.14 -3.50
C PHE A 104 4.67 -7.69 -4.90
N GLY A 105 3.72 -7.69 -5.84
CA GLY A 105 3.92 -7.21 -7.21
C GLY A 105 5.14 -7.82 -7.88
N TYR A 106 6.13 -6.99 -8.21
CA TYR A 106 7.43 -7.37 -8.75
C TYR A 106 8.57 -7.25 -7.72
N SER A 107 8.27 -6.93 -6.45
CA SER A 107 9.22 -6.83 -5.35
C SER A 107 9.33 -8.15 -4.60
N GLU A 108 10.20 -9.07 -5.06
CA GLU A 108 10.45 -10.39 -4.40
C GLU A 108 9.15 -11.15 -4.09
N PHE A 109 8.25 -11.23 -5.08
CA PHE A 109 6.90 -11.78 -4.94
C PHE A 109 6.85 -13.11 -4.19
N GLY A 110 6.08 -13.17 -3.10
CA GLY A 110 5.88 -14.34 -2.27
C GLY A 110 6.77 -14.40 -1.02
N ASN A 111 7.74 -13.48 -0.88
CA ASN A 111 8.61 -13.34 0.30
C ASN A 111 8.01 -12.30 1.26
N ALA A 112 6.88 -12.62 1.89
CA ALA A 112 6.23 -11.73 2.84
C ALA A 112 7.16 -11.41 4.03
N GLN A 113 7.19 -10.14 4.41
CA GLN A 113 7.98 -9.61 5.51
C GLN A 113 7.08 -8.93 6.53
N ASN A 114 7.55 -8.76 7.76
CA ASN A 114 6.89 -7.94 8.78
C ASN A 114 6.98 -6.46 8.45
N LEU A 115 6.20 -5.63 9.13
CA LEU A 115 6.11 -4.19 8.89
C LEU A 115 7.45 -3.46 9.07
N ASN A 116 8.27 -3.87 10.04
CA ASN A 116 9.55 -3.24 10.34
C ASN A 116 10.58 -3.49 9.22
N ASP A 117 10.68 -4.73 8.74
CA ASP A 117 11.61 -5.10 7.67
C ASP A 117 11.21 -4.42 6.36
N GLN A 118 9.92 -4.44 5.99
CA GLN A 118 9.41 -3.70 4.84
C GLN A 118 9.73 -2.20 4.94
N ALA A 119 9.50 -1.58 6.11
CA ALA A 119 9.76 -0.16 6.31
C ALA A 119 11.24 0.19 6.17
N ALA A 120 12.15 -0.68 6.62
CA ALA A 120 13.59 -0.47 6.45
C ALA A 120 13.96 -0.45 4.96
N GLU A 121 13.48 -1.40 4.17
CA GLU A 121 13.75 -1.47 2.73
C GLU A 121 13.11 -0.32 1.95
N ILE A 122 11.86 0.04 2.25
CA ILE A 122 11.17 1.18 1.62
C ILE A 122 11.85 2.51 1.99
N THR A 123 12.44 2.62 3.18
CA THR A 123 13.23 3.78 3.58
C THR A 123 14.41 4.02 2.62
N GLU A 124 15.11 2.95 2.20
CA GLU A 124 16.21 3.10 1.24
C GLU A 124 15.70 3.54 -0.15
N VAL A 125 14.53 3.06 -0.56
CA VAL A 125 13.87 3.56 -1.79
C VAL A 125 13.56 5.05 -1.64
N LEU A 126 12.96 5.49 -0.53
CA LEU A 126 12.66 6.91 -0.28
C LEU A 126 13.92 7.79 -0.31
N ARG A 127 15.04 7.32 0.25
CA ARG A 127 16.33 8.01 0.18
C ARG A 127 16.87 8.10 -1.24
N HIS A 128 16.70 7.04 -2.02
CA HIS A 128 17.13 6.98 -3.41
C HIS A 128 16.34 7.93 -4.31
N ILE A 129 15.02 7.97 -4.17
CA ILE A 129 14.13 8.72 -5.06
C ILE A 129 13.97 10.20 -4.68
N GLN A 130 14.37 10.59 -3.47
CA GLN A 130 14.15 11.96 -2.97
C GLN A 130 14.84 12.98 -3.89
N ASN A 131 14.18 14.09 -4.13
CA ASN A 131 14.64 15.18 -5.01
C ASN A 131 14.83 16.51 -4.25
N GLY A 132 14.89 16.48 -2.94
CA GLY A 132 14.95 17.66 -2.07
C GLY A 132 13.63 18.45 -1.96
N ARG A 133 12.56 17.95 -2.57
CA ARG A 133 11.21 18.53 -2.49
C ARG A 133 10.36 17.80 -1.46
N PRO A 134 9.28 18.43 -0.97
CA PRO A 134 8.35 17.79 -0.05
C PRO A 134 7.82 16.45 -0.55
N ILE A 135 7.64 15.52 0.38
CA ILE A 135 7.07 14.19 0.12
C ILE A 135 5.77 14.05 0.90
N CYS A 136 4.72 13.61 0.23
CA CYS A 136 3.50 13.10 0.84
C CYS A 136 3.49 11.57 0.72
N LEU A 137 3.39 10.85 1.82
CA LEU A 137 3.19 9.41 1.83
C LEU A 137 1.69 9.10 1.89
N ILE A 138 1.21 8.24 0.99
CA ILE A 138 -0.20 7.88 0.85
C ILE A 138 -0.32 6.37 0.97
N GLY A 139 -1.06 5.89 1.97
CA GLY A 139 -1.20 4.45 2.24
C GLY A 139 -2.65 4.01 2.36
N HIS A 140 -3.01 2.92 1.67
CA HIS A 140 -4.32 2.30 1.77
C HIS A 140 -4.25 1.02 2.59
N SER A 141 -5.24 0.78 3.45
CA SER A 141 -5.36 -0.48 4.22
C SER A 141 -4.06 -0.76 5.02
N LEU A 142 -3.35 -1.86 4.77
CA LEU A 142 -2.04 -2.13 5.36
C LEU A 142 -0.94 -1.15 4.91
N GLY A 143 -1.16 -0.39 3.84
CA GLY A 143 -0.31 0.77 3.50
C GLY A 143 -0.43 1.90 4.52
N GLY A 144 -1.54 1.99 5.27
CA GLY A 144 -1.75 2.99 6.33
C GLY A 144 -0.73 2.90 7.47
N PRO A 145 -0.59 1.77 8.17
CA PRO A 145 0.46 1.58 9.17
C PRO A 145 1.86 1.71 8.57
N MET A 146 2.06 1.33 7.30
CA MET A 146 3.34 1.50 6.62
C MET A 146 3.74 2.97 6.51
N VAL A 147 2.85 3.88 6.05
CA VAL A 147 3.18 5.31 5.96
C VAL A 147 3.44 5.93 7.33
N VAL A 148 2.74 5.49 8.37
CA VAL A 148 3.01 5.90 9.77
C VAL A 148 4.41 5.46 10.20
N LYS A 149 4.76 4.19 9.98
CA LYS A 149 6.07 3.63 10.31
C LYS A 149 7.19 4.37 9.59
N LEU A 150 7.04 4.59 8.28
CA LEU A 150 8.03 5.33 7.49
C LEU A 150 8.25 6.75 7.99
N ALA A 151 7.18 7.48 8.33
CA ALA A 151 7.32 8.83 8.87
C ALA A 151 7.96 8.83 10.26
N SER A 152 7.64 7.85 11.11
CA SER A 152 8.24 7.73 12.45
C SER A 152 9.74 7.45 12.43
N LEU A 153 10.23 6.76 11.40
CA LEU A 153 11.64 6.37 11.24
C LEU A 153 12.47 7.40 10.47
N ASN A 154 11.84 8.22 9.61
CA ASN A 154 12.55 9.07 8.63
C ASN A 154 12.39 10.57 8.90
N THR A 155 12.80 11.02 10.07
CA THR A 155 12.71 12.43 10.50
C THR A 155 13.59 13.39 9.70
N THR A 156 14.56 12.89 8.92
CA THR A 156 15.45 13.70 8.08
C THR A 156 14.98 13.84 6.63
N LEU A 157 14.06 13.01 6.19
CA LEU A 157 13.44 13.15 4.87
C LEU A 157 12.38 14.26 4.90
N PRO A 158 12.17 15.00 3.80
CA PRO A 158 11.20 16.09 3.75
C PRO A 158 9.75 15.57 3.65
N ILE A 159 9.34 14.68 4.57
CA ILE A 159 7.99 14.16 4.66
C ILE A 159 7.12 15.21 5.34
N THR A 160 6.29 15.88 4.56
CA THR A 160 5.44 17.00 5.04
C THR A 160 4.00 16.59 5.28
N ASN A 161 3.56 15.50 4.65
CA ASN A 161 2.18 15.03 4.72
C ASN A 161 2.11 13.50 4.77
N LEU A 162 1.14 12.99 5.53
CA LEU A 162 0.63 11.62 5.42
C LEU A 162 -0.83 11.64 4.99
N VAL A 163 -1.22 10.71 4.15
CA VAL A 163 -2.61 10.41 3.83
C VAL A 163 -2.89 8.95 4.14
N ILE A 164 -3.77 8.70 5.10
CA ILE A 164 -4.16 7.37 5.56
C ILE A 164 -5.55 7.06 5.01
N LEU A 165 -5.63 6.17 4.04
CA LEU A 165 -6.87 5.75 3.38
C LEU A 165 -7.32 4.40 3.96
N ALA A 166 -8.38 4.37 4.76
CA ALA A 166 -8.90 3.16 5.40
C ALA A 166 -7.79 2.30 6.06
N GLY A 167 -6.87 2.95 6.80
CA GLY A 167 -5.66 2.29 7.32
C GLY A 167 -5.89 1.49 8.60
N SER A 168 -5.30 0.29 8.69
CA SER A 168 -5.39 -0.60 9.86
C SER A 168 -4.27 -0.26 10.85
N VAL A 169 -4.57 0.54 11.87
CA VAL A 169 -3.57 1.07 12.82
C VAL A 169 -3.90 0.80 14.29
N ASP A 170 -5.10 0.29 14.59
CA ASP A 170 -5.53 -0.01 15.96
C ASP A 170 -5.22 -1.46 16.34
N PRO A 171 -4.30 -1.70 17.30
CA PRO A 171 -4.00 -3.06 17.77
C PRO A 171 -5.20 -3.82 18.32
N ALA A 172 -6.21 -3.12 18.85
CA ALA A 172 -7.40 -3.75 19.45
C ALA A 172 -8.37 -4.29 18.38
N GLU A 173 -8.40 -3.65 17.21
CA GLU A 173 -9.26 -4.07 16.08
C GLU A 173 -8.65 -5.21 15.25
N GLU A 174 -7.33 -5.45 15.38
CA GLU A 174 -6.68 -6.54 14.66
C GLU A 174 -7.00 -7.90 15.28
N LYS A 175 -7.78 -8.70 14.54
CA LYS A 175 -8.27 -10.04 14.97
C LYS A 175 -7.83 -11.10 13.98
N PRO A 176 -6.68 -11.76 14.21
CA PRO A 176 -6.18 -12.78 13.31
C PRO A 176 -7.19 -13.92 13.14
N GLU A 177 -7.49 -14.30 11.89
CA GLU A 177 -8.38 -15.41 11.61
C GLU A 177 -7.65 -16.75 11.73
N SER A 178 -8.22 -17.68 12.50
CA SER A 178 -7.62 -18.98 12.82
C SER A 178 -7.35 -19.86 11.60
N TRP A 179 -8.07 -19.67 10.49
CA TRP A 179 -7.90 -20.42 9.25
C TRP A 179 -6.62 -20.06 8.47
N ARG A 180 -6.00 -18.90 8.74
CA ARG A 180 -4.82 -18.42 8.00
C ARG A 180 -3.60 -19.31 8.21
N ALA A 181 -3.31 -19.68 9.47
CA ALA A 181 -2.13 -20.46 9.80
C ALA A 181 -2.12 -21.86 9.16
N PRO A 182 -3.23 -22.63 9.11
CA PRO A 182 -3.30 -23.87 8.33
C PRO A 182 -3.03 -23.65 6.83
N LEU A 183 -3.56 -22.58 6.24
CA LEU A 183 -3.40 -22.29 4.81
C LEU A 183 -1.99 -21.79 4.43
N ASP A 184 -1.19 -21.37 5.40
CA ASP A 184 0.20 -20.99 5.13
C ASP A 184 1.15 -22.19 5.07
N ARG A 185 0.71 -23.38 5.51
CA ARG A 185 1.51 -24.60 5.53
C ARG A 185 1.46 -25.37 4.21
N THR A 186 2.59 -25.94 3.82
CA THR A 186 2.65 -26.89 2.71
C THR A 186 1.90 -28.20 3.08
N PRO A 187 1.07 -28.80 2.19
CA PRO A 187 0.84 -28.36 0.80
C PRO A 187 -0.31 -27.34 0.62
N LEU A 188 -1.07 -26.99 1.66
CA LEU A 188 -2.29 -26.19 1.56
C LEU A 188 -2.05 -24.79 0.99
N ARG A 189 -0.86 -24.21 1.24
CA ARG A 189 -0.50 -22.88 0.69
C ARG A 189 -0.58 -22.80 -0.83
N PHE A 190 -0.42 -23.93 -1.54
CA PHE A 190 -0.53 -23.95 -3.01
C PHE A 190 -1.97 -23.87 -3.51
N LEU A 191 -2.95 -24.10 -2.65
CA LEU A 191 -4.37 -23.91 -2.95
C LEU A 191 -4.79 -22.43 -2.85
N VAL A 192 -3.99 -21.61 -2.16
CA VAL A 192 -4.25 -20.17 -2.01
C VAL A 192 -3.83 -19.46 -3.30
N PRO A 193 -4.69 -18.58 -3.88
CA PRO A 193 -4.36 -17.78 -5.06
C PRO A 193 -3.06 -16.99 -4.89
N GLY A 194 -2.33 -16.79 -5.99
CA GLY A 194 -0.98 -16.24 -5.99
C GLY A 194 -0.78 -15.00 -5.12
N ALA A 195 -1.56 -13.94 -5.36
CA ALA A 195 -1.46 -12.69 -4.60
C ALA A 195 -1.91 -12.82 -3.13
N MET A 196 -2.80 -13.77 -2.83
CA MET A 196 -3.29 -14.01 -1.46
C MET A 196 -2.26 -14.73 -0.58
N ARG A 197 -1.25 -15.38 -1.15
CA ARG A 197 -0.22 -16.09 -0.35
C ARG A 197 0.66 -15.14 0.44
N PRO A 198 1.33 -14.15 -0.18
CA PRO A 198 2.09 -13.16 0.61
C PRO A 198 1.18 -12.37 1.54
N SER A 199 -0.05 -12.05 1.13
CA SER A 199 -1.03 -11.40 2.01
C SER A 199 -1.36 -12.26 3.24
N ASN A 200 -1.59 -13.57 3.07
CA ASN A 200 -1.85 -14.47 4.18
C ASN A 200 -0.68 -14.56 5.16
N ALA A 201 0.54 -14.65 4.65
CA ALA A 201 1.75 -14.70 5.47
C ALA A 201 2.01 -13.37 6.20
N GLU A 202 1.79 -12.22 5.54
CA GLU A 202 1.89 -10.88 6.16
C GLU A 202 0.89 -10.73 7.31
N LEU A 203 -0.37 -11.09 7.09
CA LEU A 203 -1.43 -10.97 8.11
C LEU A 203 -1.22 -11.88 9.33
N LEU A 204 -0.45 -12.95 9.21
CA LEU A 204 -0.04 -13.76 10.35
C LEU A 204 0.96 -13.04 11.27
N MET A 205 1.75 -12.11 10.74
CA MET A 205 2.71 -11.29 11.49
C MET A 205 2.08 -9.99 11.99
N PHE A 206 1.09 -9.47 11.28
CA PHE A 206 0.56 -8.13 11.42
C PHE A 206 0.01 -7.82 12.83
N LYS A 207 -0.60 -8.81 13.52
CA LYS A 207 -1.06 -8.62 14.90
C LYS A 207 0.06 -8.21 15.85
N GLN A 208 1.26 -8.72 15.65
CA GLN A 208 2.44 -8.33 16.43
C GLN A 208 2.96 -6.97 15.97
N ASP A 209 3.04 -6.74 14.66
CA ASP A 209 3.56 -5.51 14.08
C ASP A 209 2.76 -4.27 14.53
N VAL A 210 1.43 -4.39 14.56
CA VAL A 210 0.55 -3.27 14.91
C VAL A 210 0.62 -2.88 16.41
N GLN A 211 1.23 -3.71 17.28
CA GLN A 211 1.42 -3.36 18.70
C GLN A 211 2.31 -2.12 18.89
N GLU A 212 3.20 -1.84 17.94
CA GLU A 212 4.10 -0.68 18.00
C GLU A 212 3.43 0.61 17.49
N MET A 213 2.27 0.54 16.82
CA MET A 213 1.59 1.67 16.21
C MET A 213 1.34 2.87 17.14
N PRO A 214 0.96 2.71 18.43
CA PRO A 214 0.79 3.87 19.30
C PRO A 214 2.04 4.72 19.42
N ALA A 215 3.20 4.07 19.55
CA ALA A 215 4.49 4.75 19.66
C ALA A 215 4.92 5.39 18.33
N ASP A 216 4.62 4.75 17.20
CA ASP A 216 4.94 5.30 15.88
C ASP A 216 4.02 6.48 15.51
N LEU A 217 2.72 6.38 15.78
CA LEU A 217 1.77 7.50 15.62
C LEU A 217 2.21 8.72 16.43
N ALA A 218 2.65 8.52 17.68
CA ALA A 218 3.12 9.60 18.53
C ALA A 218 4.41 10.29 18.02
N LYS A 219 5.21 9.64 17.16
CA LYS A 219 6.42 10.23 16.57
C LYS A 219 6.16 11.02 15.29
N VAL A 220 4.98 10.90 14.70
CA VAL A 220 4.62 11.64 13.48
C VAL A 220 4.51 13.13 13.78
N THR A 221 5.27 13.96 13.05
CA THR A 221 5.30 15.42 13.25
C THR A 221 4.77 16.22 12.06
N CYS A 222 4.50 15.57 10.93
CA CYS A 222 3.95 16.20 9.72
C CYS A 222 2.42 16.36 9.80
N ARG A 223 1.81 16.95 8.75
CA ARG A 223 0.34 17.01 8.61
C ARG A 223 -0.20 15.64 8.25
N VAL A 224 -1.34 15.27 8.81
CA VAL A 224 -1.98 13.97 8.55
C VAL A 224 -3.43 14.17 8.11
N LEU A 225 -3.77 13.61 6.95
CA LEU A 225 -5.13 13.48 6.45
C LEU A 225 -5.55 12.01 6.57
N ILE A 226 -6.58 11.75 7.38
CA ILE A 226 -7.19 10.44 7.54
C ILE A 226 -8.50 10.44 6.76
N MET A 227 -8.71 9.46 5.89
CA MET A 227 -9.95 9.29 5.14
C MET A 227 -10.46 7.86 5.33
N HIS A 228 -11.72 7.70 5.72
CA HIS A 228 -12.26 6.39 6.08
C HIS A 228 -13.74 6.26 5.74
N GLY A 229 -14.18 5.06 5.36
CA GLY A 229 -15.58 4.75 5.16
C GLY A 229 -16.30 4.44 6.48
N THR A 230 -17.52 4.96 6.69
CA THR A 230 -18.24 4.78 7.95
C THR A 230 -18.79 3.36 8.16
N VAL A 231 -18.81 2.52 7.12
CA VAL A 231 -19.28 1.12 7.18
C VAL A 231 -18.21 0.14 6.65
N ASP A 232 -16.93 0.47 6.86
CA ASP A 232 -15.82 -0.40 6.51
C ASP A 232 -15.83 -1.65 7.40
N ASP A 233 -15.97 -2.80 6.77
CA ASP A 233 -16.04 -4.12 7.40
C ASP A 233 -14.73 -4.92 7.33
N PHE A 234 -13.73 -4.42 6.58
CA PHE A 234 -12.37 -4.97 6.55
C PHE A 234 -11.47 -4.32 7.59
N VAL A 235 -11.48 -2.98 7.62
CA VAL A 235 -10.77 -2.17 8.61
C VAL A 235 -11.81 -1.31 9.34
N PRO A 236 -12.23 -1.71 10.56
CA PRO A 236 -13.30 -1.01 11.27
C PRO A 236 -13.02 0.49 11.44
N PRO A 237 -14.06 1.36 11.36
CA PRO A 237 -13.90 2.82 11.45
C PRO A 237 -13.21 3.31 12.74
N GLY A 238 -13.20 2.49 13.80
CA GLY A 238 -12.44 2.73 15.02
C GLY A 238 -10.97 3.01 14.79
N ASN A 239 -10.38 2.43 13.73
CA ASN A 239 -8.99 2.68 13.34
C ASN A 239 -8.70 4.16 13.04
N ALA A 240 -9.62 4.85 12.37
CA ALA A 240 -9.48 6.27 12.06
C ALA A 240 -9.50 7.15 13.32
N LEU A 241 -10.39 6.84 14.27
CA LEU A 241 -10.47 7.52 15.57
C LEU A 241 -9.23 7.22 16.42
N TYR A 242 -8.75 5.98 16.36
CA TYR A 242 -7.53 5.58 17.05
C TYR A 242 -6.31 6.34 16.51
N ALA A 243 -6.14 6.42 15.19
CA ALA A 243 -5.08 7.22 14.57
C ALA A 243 -5.16 8.69 15.00
N GLN A 244 -6.33 9.30 14.88
CA GLN A 244 -6.55 10.70 15.28
C GLN A 244 -6.15 10.96 16.74
N LYS A 245 -6.50 10.04 17.65
CA LYS A 245 -6.20 10.14 19.10
C LYS A 245 -4.70 10.04 19.38
N HIS A 246 -3.95 9.21 18.65
CA HIS A 246 -2.55 8.89 18.96
C HIS A 246 -1.54 9.74 18.17
N LEU A 247 -1.97 10.54 17.19
CA LEU A 247 -1.13 11.48 16.43
C LEU A 247 -0.85 12.75 17.26
N THR A 248 -0.28 12.60 18.46
CA THR A 248 -0.16 13.65 19.47
C THR A 248 0.85 14.75 19.13
N HIS A 249 1.80 14.49 18.24
CA HIS A 249 2.81 15.46 17.80
C HIS A 249 2.65 15.88 16.33
N ALA A 250 1.61 15.39 15.65
CA ALA A 250 1.33 15.81 14.29
C ALA A 250 1.02 17.31 14.22
N LYS A 251 1.58 17.98 13.20
CA LYS A 251 1.37 19.43 12.99
C LYS A 251 -0.10 19.80 12.80
N GLU A 252 -0.85 18.89 12.18
CA GLU A 252 -2.29 19.00 11.94
C GLU A 252 -2.84 17.59 11.68
N VAL A 253 -4.04 17.30 12.18
CA VAL A 253 -4.75 16.05 11.89
C VAL A 253 -6.14 16.37 11.41
N GLN A 254 -6.44 16.01 10.18
CA GLN A 254 -7.77 16.11 9.59
C GLN A 254 -8.36 14.72 9.41
N LEU A 255 -9.60 14.51 9.84
CA LEU A 255 -10.35 13.28 9.62
C LEU A 255 -11.55 13.56 8.71
N VAL A 256 -11.64 12.83 7.61
CA VAL A 256 -12.72 12.90 6.63
C VAL A 256 -13.44 11.56 6.58
N TRP A 257 -14.74 11.59 6.84
CA TRP A 257 -15.61 10.43 6.73
C TRP A 257 -16.29 10.35 5.37
N PHE A 258 -16.30 9.17 4.79
CA PHE A 258 -17.13 8.85 3.64
C PHE A 258 -18.35 8.07 4.10
N GLU A 259 -19.47 8.78 4.22
CA GLU A 259 -20.72 8.20 4.73
C GLU A 259 -21.23 7.06 3.85
N GLY A 260 -21.57 5.93 4.47
CA GLY A 260 -22.04 4.72 3.78
C GLY A 260 -21.00 4.00 2.92
N GLN A 261 -19.73 4.43 2.95
CA GLN A 261 -18.68 3.80 2.17
C GLN A 261 -17.97 2.70 2.97
N ARG A 262 -17.54 1.67 2.24
CA ARG A 262 -16.76 0.54 2.73
C ARG A 262 -15.26 0.78 2.54
N HIS A 263 -14.50 -0.30 2.44
CA HIS A 263 -13.04 -0.32 2.42
C HIS A 263 -12.39 0.24 1.15
N PHE A 264 -13.06 0.11 0.00
CA PHE A 264 -12.45 0.38 -1.30
C PHE A 264 -12.51 1.86 -1.72
N ILE A 265 -12.37 2.77 -0.75
CA ILE A 265 -12.44 4.22 -0.97
C ILE A 265 -11.44 4.75 -2.02
N PRO A 266 -10.20 4.23 -2.21
CA PRO A 266 -9.31 4.75 -3.25
C PRO A 266 -9.92 4.69 -4.67
N TRP A 267 -10.76 3.70 -4.93
CA TRP A 267 -11.40 3.52 -6.24
C TRP A 267 -12.79 4.15 -6.29
N GLU A 268 -13.58 3.97 -5.24
CA GLU A 268 -14.97 4.41 -5.16
C GLU A 268 -15.09 5.93 -4.91
N LYS A 269 -14.12 6.53 -4.24
CA LYS A 269 -14.04 7.95 -3.90
C LYS A 269 -12.83 8.65 -4.55
N PHE A 270 -12.45 8.17 -5.73
CA PHE A 270 -11.30 8.70 -6.46
C PHE A 270 -11.32 10.23 -6.59
N THR A 271 -12.46 10.82 -7.00
CA THR A 271 -12.57 12.27 -7.21
C THR A 271 -12.38 13.04 -5.91
N ASP A 272 -13.01 12.62 -4.83
CA ASP A 272 -12.92 13.27 -3.53
C ASP A 272 -11.48 13.21 -2.98
N ILE A 273 -10.83 12.05 -3.10
CA ILE A 273 -9.45 11.85 -2.65
C ILE A 273 -8.48 12.65 -3.53
N ARG A 274 -8.63 12.61 -4.87
CA ARG A 274 -7.84 13.43 -5.79
C ARG A 274 -7.93 14.91 -5.44
N ASP A 275 -9.13 15.42 -5.22
CA ASP A 275 -9.35 16.84 -4.92
C ASP A 275 -8.72 17.21 -3.56
N ALA A 276 -8.78 16.33 -2.57
CA ALA A 276 -8.07 16.50 -1.31
C ALA A 276 -6.54 16.53 -1.51
N LEU A 277 -5.98 15.64 -2.35
CA LEU A 277 -4.56 15.64 -2.68
C LEU A 277 -4.13 16.95 -3.37
N LEU A 278 -4.98 17.49 -4.25
CA LEU A 278 -4.72 18.78 -4.91
C LEU A 278 -4.71 19.97 -3.94
N GLN A 279 -5.35 19.86 -2.79
CA GLN A 279 -5.43 20.90 -1.77
C GLN A 279 -4.37 20.77 -0.67
N LEU A 280 -3.53 19.72 -0.70
CA LEU A 280 -2.49 19.53 0.32
C LEU A 280 -1.54 20.74 0.40
N ASN A 281 -1.31 21.19 1.62
CA ASN A 281 -0.25 22.16 1.90
C ASN A 281 1.08 21.38 2.04
N MET A 282 1.89 21.40 1.00
CA MET A 282 3.18 20.71 0.95
C MET A 282 4.35 21.53 1.54
N ASN A 283 4.08 22.72 2.07
CA ASN A 283 5.13 23.50 2.71
C ASN A 283 5.58 22.84 4.03
N PRO A 284 6.89 22.86 4.35
CA PRO A 284 7.44 22.31 5.59
C PRO A 284 6.81 22.85 6.87
#